data_c5b6e5ae5a8bd85872554da674911e32
#
_entry.id   c5b6e5ae5a8bd85872554da674911e32
#
_cell.length_a   1.000
_cell.length_b   1.000
_cell.length_c   1.000
_cell.angle_alpha   90.00
_cell.angle_beta   90.00
_cell.angle_gamma   90.00
#
_symmetry.space_group_name_H-M   'P 1'
#
loop_
_entity.id
_entity.type
_entity.pdbx_description
1 polymer ?
#
loop_
_entity_poly.entity_id
_entity_poly.type
_entity_poly.pdbx_seq_one_letter_code
_entity_poly.pdbx_strand_id
1 'polypeptide(L)'
;MTKGILGRKIGMTQVFAENGDLIPVTVIEATPNVVLQKKTVDTDGYEAIQIGFEDKREKLSNKPSKGHVAKANTAPKRFIREIRNADLAEYEIGQEVKVEIFAEGDVVDVTGVTKGKGFQGVIKRHGQSRGPMSHGSRYHRRPGSMGPVAPNRVFKQKNLPGQMGGNVVTIQNLEIVKVDAERNLLLVKGNVPGSKKALITVKSGIKAN
;
A
#
# COMPACT_ATOMS: atom_id res chain seq x y z
N MET A 1 -7.88 9.89 -15.35
CA MET A 1 -8.40 8.56 -14.99
C MET A 1 -7.34 7.80 -14.23
N THR A 2 -7.73 6.90 -13.32
CA THR A 2 -6.76 6.26 -12.41
C THR A 2 -6.23 4.96 -13.01
N LYS A 3 -4.95 4.94 -13.41
CA LYS A 3 -4.22 3.71 -13.71
C LYS A 3 -3.79 3.05 -12.40
N GLY A 4 -3.71 1.73 -12.34
CA GLY A 4 -3.26 1.06 -11.12
C GLY A 4 -2.80 -0.37 -11.35
N ILE A 5 -1.80 -0.80 -10.56
CA ILE A 5 -1.23 -2.14 -10.59
C ILE A 5 -0.89 -2.63 -9.18
N LEU A 6 -0.94 -3.94 -8.97
CA LEU A 6 -0.47 -4.59 -7.76
C LEU A 6 0.94 -5.14 -7.97
N GLY A 7 1.76 -5.02 -6.93
CA GLY A 7 3.12 -5.56 -6.96
C GLY A 7 3.63 -5.92 -5.57
N ARG A 8 4.86 -6.40 -5.53
CA ARG A 8 5.61 -6.71 -4.31
C ARG A 8 6.81 -5.80 -4.14
N LYS A 9 7.02 -5.33 -2.93
CA LYS A 9 8.26 -4.64 -2.56
C LYS A 9 9.41 -5.63 -2.50
N ILE A 10 10.38 -5.53 -3.39
CA ILE A 10 11.60 -6.36 -3.35
C ILE A 10 12.58 -5.79 -2.34
N GLY A 11 12.86 -4.51 -2.42
CA GLY A 11 13.82 -3.85 -1.55
C GLY A 11 14.03 -2.41 -1.93
N MET A 12 15.10 -1.84 -1.41
CA MET A 12 15.57 -0.51 -1.80
C MET A 12 17.01 -0.60 -2.31
N THR A 13 17.29 0.24 -3.28
CA THR A 13 18.63 0.44 -3.85
C THR A 13 18.81 1.90 -4.21
N GLN A 14 19.85 2.23 -4.90
CA GLN A 14 20.13 3.56 -5.40
C GLN A 14 20.45 3.51 -6.89
N VAL A 15 20.12 4.59 -7.59
CA VAL A 15 20.44 4.82 -8.99
C VAL A 15 21.11 6.17 -9.08
N PHE A 16 22.12 6.31 -9.94
CA PHE A 16 22.75 7.59 -10.21
C PHE A 16 22.07 8.23 -11.42
N ALA A 17 21.70 9.49 -11.28
CA ALA A 17 21.22 10.31 -12.38
C ALA A 17 22.40 10.74 -13.28
N GLU A 18 22.12 11.22 -14.48
CA GLU A 18 23.12 11.70 -15.44
C GLU A 18 23.98 12.84 -14.89
N ASN A 19 23.41 13.68 -14.00
CA ASN A 19 24.12 14.75 -13.31
C ASN A 19 24.97 14.27 -12.12
N GLY A 20 25.04 12.95 -11.86
CA GLY A 20 25.78 12.35 -10.75
C GLY A 20 25.03 12.30 -9.42
N ASP A 21 23.82 12.83 -9.34
CA ASP A 21 23.02 12.78 -8.11
C ASP A 21 22.57 11.35 -7.78
N LEU A 22 22.67 11.01 -6.50
CA LEU A 22 22.22 9.72 -5.98
C LEU A 22 20.72 9.75 -5.69
N ILE A 23 19.95 8.91 -6.41
CA ILE A 23 18.52 8.78 -6.22
C ILE A 23 18.23 7.48 -5.47
N PRO A 24 17.71 7.53 -4.21
CA PRO A 24 17.26 6.34 -3.52
C PRO A 24 15.95 5.83 -4.14
N VAL A 25 15.91 4.55 -4.50
CA VAL A 25 14.73 3.96 -5.14
C VAL A 25 14.27 2.71 -4.41
N THR A 26 12.95 2.49 -4.42
CA THR A 26 12.34 1.22 -4.04
C THR A 26 12.02 0.43 -5.30
N VAL A 27 12.46 -0.82 -5.34
CA VAL A 27 12.16 -1.76 -6.42
C VAL A 27 10.87 -2.51 -6.09
N ILE A 28 9.90 -2.40 -6.99
CA ILE A 28 8.60 -3.06 -6.93
C ILE A 28 8.52 -4.04 -8.10
N GLU A 29 8.31 -5.31 -7.82
CA GLU A 29 8.01 -6.34 -8.80
C GLU A 29 6.50 -6.39 -9.00
N ALA A 30 6.05 -6.14 -10.21
CA ALA A 30 4.65 -6.16 -10.59
C ALA A 30 4.46 -7.09 -11.81
N THR A 31 4.49 -8.40 -11.53
CA THR A 31 4.15 -9.40 -12.56
C THR A 31 2.76 -9.11 -13.12
N PRO A 32 2.44 -9.55 -14.36
CA PRO A 32 1.17 -9.23 -14.98
C PRO A 32 -0.02 -9.47 -14.07
N ASN A 33 -0.87 -8.46 -13.92
CA ASN A 33 -2.11 -8.52 -13.15
C ASN A 33 -3.25 -8.85 -14.12
N VAL A 34 -4.21 -9.66 -13.70
CA VAL A 34 -5.35 -10.03 -14.56
C VAL A 34 -6.60 -9.29 -14.11
N VAL A 35 -7.33 -8.70 -15.05
CA VAL A 35 -8.63 -8.07 -14.80
C VAL A 35 -9.67 -9.18 -14.58
N LEU A 36 -10.22 -9.27 -13.39
CA LEU A 36 -11.18 -10.31 -13.00
C LEU A 36 -12.62 -9.88 -13.23
N GLN A 37 -12.92 -8.62 -12.97
CA GLN A 37 -14.27 -8.08 -13.08
C GLN A 37 -14.23 -6.57 -13.31
N LYS A 38 -15.17 -6.06 -14.09
CA LYS A 38 -15.51 -4.64 -14.19
C LYS A 38 -16.73 -4.37 -13.32
N LYS A 39 -16.69 -3.30 -12.53
CA LYS A 39 -17.81 -2.82 -11.73
C LYS A 39 -18.34 -1.54 -12.36
N THR A 40 -19.64 -1.50 -12.60
CA THR A 40 -20.33 -0.36 -13.22
C THR A 40 -21.30 0.28 -12.25
N VAL A 41 -21.65 1.53 -12.50
CA VAL A 41 -22.63 2.26 -11.66
C VAL A 41 -23.97 1.54 -11.62
N ASP A 42 -24.41 0.97 -12.74
CA ASP A 42 -25.73 0.32 -12.85
C ASP A 42 -25.84 -0.96 -12.02
N THR A 43 -24.77 -1.75 -11.94
CA THR A 43 -24.79 -3.05 -11.23
C THR A 43 -24.26 -2.97 -9.81
N ASP A 44 -23.22 -2.19 -9.58
CA ASP A 44 -22.45 -2.14 -8.31
C ASP A 44 -22.57 -0.79 -7.58
N GLY A 45 -23.11 0.25 -8.24
CA GLY A 45 -23.24 1.60 -7.69
C GLY A 45 -21.96 2.45 -7.76
N TYR A 46 -20.88 1.93 -8.34
CA TYR A 46 -19.61 2.65 -8.54
C TYR A 46 -18.78 2.02 -9.64
N GLU A 47 -17.84 2.79 -10.18
CA GLU A 47 -16.92 2.34 -11.22
C GLU A 47 -15.60 1.88 -10.64
N ALA A 48 -15.20 0.64 -10.98
CA ALA A 48 -13.91 0.07 -10.61
C ALA A 48 -13.54 -1.11 -11.51
N ILE A 49 -12.25 -1.38 -11.63
CA ILE A 49 -11.73 -2.65 -12.14
C ILE A 49 -11.21 -3.48 -10.95
N GLN A 50 -11.58 -4.75 -10.93
CA GLN A 50 -11.03 -5.69 -9.97
C GLN A 50 -9.88 -6.44 -10.63
N ILE A 51 -8.68 -6.33 -10.05
CA ILE A 51 -7.45 -6.95 -10.55
C ILE A 51 -6.95 -8.03 -9.59
N GLY A 52 -6.46 -9.12 -10.18
CA GLY A 52 -5.87 -10.26 -9.49
C GLY A 52 -4.36 -10.30 -9.68
N PHE A 53 -3.63 -10.57 -8.60
CA PHE A 53 -2.18 -10.64 -8.57
C PHE A 53 -1.69 -11.92 -7.88
N GLU A 54 -0.67 -12.54 -8.42
CA GLU A 54 -0.07 -13.82 -8.04
C GLU A 54 -1.06 -14.99 -8.02
N ASP A 55 -0.63 -16.09 -8.63
CA ASP A 55 -1.42 -17.31 -8.66
C ASP A 55 -1.38 -18.03 -7.31
N LYS A 56 -2.53 -18.57 -6.97
CA LYS A 56 -2.72 -19.40 -5.78
C LYS A 56 -2.92 -20.84 -6.20
N ARG A 57 -2.25 -21.77 -5.53
CA ARG A 57 -2.42 -23.19 -5.80
C ARG A 57 -3.89 -23.60 -5.68
N GLU A 58 -4.41 -24.34 -6.63
CA GLU A 58 -5.81 -24.77 -6.66
C GLU A 58 -6.27 -25.53 -5.42
N LYS A 59 -5.38 -26.38 -4.85
CA LYS A 59 -5.65 -27.13 -3.62
C LYS A 59 -5.96 -26.23 -2.42
N LEU A 60 -5.50 -24.99 -2.43
CA LEU A 60 -5.74 -23.99 -1.36
C LEU A 60 -6.93 -23.08 -1.66
N SER A 61 -7.63 -23.29 -2.77
CA SER A 61 -8.74 -22.46 -3.20
C SER A 61 -10.06 -23.22 -3.06
N ASN A 62 -11.03 -22.58 -2.42
CA ASN A 62 -12.40 -23.12 -2.26
C ASN A 62 -13.22 -22.88 -3.54
N LYS A 63 -14.37 -23.57 -3.67
CA LYS A 63 -15.24 -23.51 -4.83
C LYS A 63 -15.68 -22.07 -5.20
N PRO A 64 -16.14 -21.22 -4.24
CA PRO A 64 -16.51 -19.84 -4.56
C PRO A 64 -15.36 -19.01 -5.18
N SER A 65 -14.14 -19.14 -4.63
CA SER A 65 -12.97 -18.43 -5.17
C SER A 65 -12.60 -18.88 -6.57
N LYS A 66 -12.73 -20.18 -6.88
CA LYS A 66 -12.52 -20.70 -8.24
C LYS A 66 -13.62 -20.20 -9.19
N GLY A 67 -14.88 -20.20 -8.77
CA GLY A 67 -15.99 -19.68 -9.56
C GLY A 67 -15.86 -18.18 -9.87
N HIS A 68 -15.30 -17.41 -8.94
CA HIS A 68 -15.09 -15.98 -9.13
C HIS A 68 -14.09 -15.70 -10.26
N VAL A 69 -12.95 -16.40 -10.30
CA VAL A 69 -11.92 -16.20 -11.33
C VAL A 69 -12.18 -16.92 -12.63
N ALA A 70 -13.11 -17.89 -12.63
CA ALA A 70 -13.50 -18.64 -13.84
C ALA A 70 -14.04 -17.73 -14.96
N LYS A 71 -14.70 -16.63 -14.60
CA LYS A 71 -15.21 -15.63 -15.55
C LYS A 71 -14.10 -14.94 -16.36
N ALA A 72 -12.90 -14.87 -15.80
CA ALA A 72 -11.72 -14.28 -16.42
C ALA A 72 -10.78 -15.36 -17.05
N ASN A 73 -11.19 -16.63 -17.09
CA ASN A 73 -10.39 -17.75 -17.59
C ASN A 73 -8.97 -17.81 -17.00
N THR A 74 -8.82 -17.54 -15.71
CA THR A 74 -7.51 -17.47 -15.04
C THR A 74 -7.45 -18.37 -13.80
N ALA A 75 -6.24 -18.73 -13.39
CA ALA A 75 -6.00 -19.44 -12.15
C ALA A 75 -6.44 -18.60 -10.92
N PRO A 76 -6.81 -19.25 -9.80
CA PRO A 76 -7.12 -18.52 -8.58
C PRO A 76 -5.99 -17.58 -8.17
N LYS A 77 -6.33 -16.33 -7.82
CA LYS A 77 -5.36 -15.31 -7.45
C LYS A 77 -5.19 -15.22 -5.92
N ARG A 78 -3.99 -14.89 -5.49
CA ARG A 78 -3.67 -14.72 -4.09
C ARG A 78 -4.16 -13.39 -3.53
N PHE A 79 -4.05 -12.36 -4.33
CA PHE A 79 -4.47 -11.01 -3.97
C PHE A 79 -5.45 -10.48 -5.01
N ILE A 80 -6.56 -10.00 -4.54
CA ILE A 80 -7.60 -9.36 -5.35
C ILE A 80 -7.85 -7.99 -4.75
N ARG A 81 -7.78 -6.94 -5.58
CA ARG A 81 -8.01 -5.55 -5.18
C ARG A 81 -8.74 -4.80 -6.26
N GLU A 82 -9.41 -3.73 -5.86
CA GLU A 82 -10.14 -2.86 -6.77
C GLU A 82 -9.39 -1.54 -6.99
N ILE A 83 -9.33 -1.13 -8.24
CA ILE A 83 -8.87 0.19 -8.63
C ILE A 83 -10.10 0.98 -9.02
N ARG A 84 -10.50 1.92 -8.17
CA ARG A 84 -11.63 2.81 -8.40
C ARG A 84 -11.28 3.94 -9.36
N ASN A 85 -12.28 4.46 -10.06
CA ASN A 85 -12.17 5.55 -11.02
C ASN A 85 -11.20 5.23 -12.18
N ALA A 86 -11.06 3.94 -12.52
CA ALA A 86 -10.36 3.50 -13.72
C ALA A 86 -11.27 3.65 -14.95
N ASP A 87 -10.70 3.89 -16.12
CA ASP A 87 -11.47 3.90 -17.36
C ASP A 87 -11.88 2.47 -17.70
N LEU A 88 -13.18 2.20 -17.60
CA LEU A 88 -13.71 0.86 -17.90
C LEU A 88 -13.62 0.49 -19.39
N ALA A 89 -13.51 1.47 -20.27
CA ALA A 89 -13.41 1.23 -21.72
C ALA A 89 -12.05 0.66 -22.13
N GLU A 90 -10.99 1.03 -21.40
CA GLU A 90 -9.62 0.59 -21.68
C GLU A 90 -9.31 -0.84 -21.25
N TYR A 91 -10.17 -1.46 -20.44
CA TYR A 91 -9.89 -2.78 -19.86
C TYR A 91 -10.92 -3.82 -20.30
N GLU A 92 -10.47 -5.04 -20.52
CA GLU A 92 -11.33 -6.20 -20.79
C GLU A 92 -11.16 -7.26 -19.69
N ILE A 93 -12.22 -8.06 -19.46
CA ILE A 93 -12.16 -9.17 -18.49
C ILE A 93 -11.20 -10.24 -19.03
N GLY A 94 -10.24 -10.67 -18.19
CA GLY A 94 -9.18 -11.59 -18.59
C GLY A 94 -7.93 -10.91 -19.17
N GLN A 95 -7.97 -9.59 -19.43
CA GLN A 95 -6.81 -8.84 -19.91
C GLN A 95 -5.70 -8.79 -18.85
N GLU A 96 -4.45 -8.89 -19.31
CA GLU A 96 -3.26 -8.69 -18.49
C GLU A 96 -2.87 -7.21 -18.44
N VAL A 97 -2.73 -6.70 -17.24
CA VAL A 97 -2.22 -5.36 -16.94
C VAL A 97 -0.76 -5.48 -16.55
N LYS A 98 0.14 -4.94 -17.35
CA LYS A 98 1.60 -4.97 -17.15
C LYS A 98 2.14 -3.62 -16.66
N VAL A 99 3.40 -3.57 -16.30
CA VAL A 99 4.10 -2.35 -15.84
C VAL A 99 4.13 -1.23 -16.89
N GLU A 100 3.98 -1.57 -18.15
CA GLU A 100 3.99 -0.66 -19.31
C GLU A 100 2.89 0.41 -19.29
N ILE A 101 1.88 0.25 -18.42
CA ILE A 101 0.85 1.29 -18.22
C ILE A 101 1.43 2.58 -17.59
N PHE A 102 2.62 2.49 -16.99
CA PHE A 102 3.33 3.62 -16.42
C PHE A 102 4.55 3.98 -17.24
N ALA A 103 4.85 5.27 -17.32
CA ALA A 103 6.04 5.81 -17.96
C ALA A 103 7.06 6.31 -16.90
N GLU A 104 8.30 6.49 -17.32
CA GLU A 104 9.32 7.17 -16.52
C GLU A 104 8.93 8.64 -16.31
N GLY A 105 9.10 9.14 -15.09
CA GLY A 105 8.66 10.48 -14.71
C GLY A 105 7.21 10.57 -14.21
N ASP A 106 6.40 9.52 -14.38
CA ASP A 106 5.02 9.50 -13.85
C ASP A 106 5.02 9.66 -12.33
N VAL A 107 4.05 10.44 -11.85
CA VAL A 107 3.80 10.63 -10.41
C VAL A 107 2.75 9.62 -9.95
N VAL A 108 3.07 8.87 -8.91
CA VAL A 108 2.23 7.78 -8.40
C VAL A 108 2.00 7.85 -6.90
N ASP A 109 0.87 7.31 -6.48
CA ASP A 109 0.50 7.08 -5.08
C ASP A 109 0.66 5.60 -4.75
N VAL A 110 1.45 5.30 -3.72
CA VAL A 110 1.78 3.92 -3.34
C VAL A 110 1.17 3.58 -2.00
N THR A 111 0.27 2.60 -2.01
CA THR A 111 -0.43 2.10 -0.82
C THR A 111 0.12 0.75 -0.39
N GLY A 112 0.38 0.61 0.90
CA GLY A 112 0.82 -0.67 1.48
C GLY A 112 0.55 -0.75 2.98
N VAL A 113 0.81 -1.92 3.56
CA VAL A 113 0.67 -2.15 5.00
C VAL A 113 2.02 -1.91 5.67
N THR A 114 2.06 -1.01 6.64
CA THR A 114 3.29 -0.69 7.38
C THR A 114 3.78 -1.87 8.21
N LYS A 115 5.08 -1.90 8.50
CA LYS A 115 5.65 -2.93 9.39
C LYS A 115 4.99 -2.87 10.76
N GLY A 116 4.51 -4.00 11.27
CA GLY A 116 4.00 -4.12 12.62
C GLY A 116 5.12 -3.90 13.65
N LYS A 117 4.82 -3.17 14.73
CA LYS A 117 5.74 -2.89 15.84
C LYS A 117 5.20 -3.40 17.17
N GLY A 118 4.08 -4.13 17.15
CA GLY A 118 3.41 -4.64 18.33
C GLY A 118 2.82 -3.54 19.23
N PHE A 119 2.57 -3.86 20.48
CA PHE A 119 2.09 -2.91 21.48
C PHE A 119 3.25 -1.99 21.92
N GLN A 120 3.07 -0.68 21.74
CA GLN A 120 4.10 0.31 22.05
C GLN A 120 3.59 1.33 23.05
N GLY A 121 4.52 1.81 23.91
CA GLY A 121 4.29 2.91 24.82
C GLY A 121 4.12 4.24 24.09
N VAL A 122 3.59 5.24 24.81
CA VAL A 122 3.24 6.56 24.27
C VAL A 122 4.43 7.33 23.70
N ILE A 123 5.63 7.13 24.23
CA ILE A 123 6.85 7.79 23.76
C ILE A 123 7.14 7.37 22.32
N LYS A 124 7.16 6.06 22.01
CA LYS A 124 7.45 5.55 20.67
C LYS A 124 6.27 5.73 19.72
N ARG A 125 5.03 5.53 20.23
CA ARG A 125 3.82 5.57 19.41
C ARG A 125 3.42 6.98 19.00
N HIS A 126 3.57 7.95 19.90
CA HIS A 126 3.09 9.33 19.73
C HIS A 126 4.17 10.40 19.88
N GLY A 127 5.44 10.02 20.05
CA GLY A 127 6.54 10.98 20.19
C GLY A 127 6.51 11.80 21.48
N GLN A 128 5.83 11.31 22.53
CA GLN A 128 5.77 12.03 23.81
C GLN A 128 7.13 12.03 24.51
N SER A 129 7.40 13.09 25.29
CA SER A 129 8.59 13.20 26.10
C SER A 129 8.54 12.24 27.31
N ARG A 130 9.71 11.76 27.72
CA ARG A 130 9.85 11.01 28.98
C ARG A 130 9.86 11.96 30.16
N GLY A 131 9.47 11.48 31.35
CA GLY A 131 9.63 12.21 32.58
C GLY A 131 11.09 12.27 33.07
N PRO A 132 11.38 13.05 34.12
CA PRO A 132 12.71 13.14 34.72
C PRO A 132 13.25 11.78 35.13
N MET A 133 14.56 11.55 34.94
CA MET A 133 15.22 10.27 35.28
C MET A 133 15.90 10.33 36.65
N SER A 134 15.99 11.52 37.27
CA SER A 134 16.60 11.80 38.56
C SER A 134 15.66 12.65 39.44
N HIS A 135 16.19 13.23 40.52
CA HIS A 135 15.42 14.04 41.46
C HIS A 135 14.23 13.30 42.12
N GLY A 136 14.39 11.98 42.36
CA GLY A 136 13.36 11.18 43.04
C GLY A 136 12.14 10.82 42.17
N SER A 137 12.14 11.19 40.88
CA SER A 137 11.04 10.86 40.00
C SER A 137 10.94 9.36 39.75
N ARG A 138 9.73 8.79 39.87
CA ARG A 138 9.38 7.42 39.48
C ARG A 138 8.51 7.41 38.21
N TYR A 139 8.36 8.55 37.56
CA TYR A 139 7.49 8.75 36.40
C TYR A 139 8.32 8.90 35.13
N HIS A 140 8.80 7.81 34.57
CA HIS A 140 9.76 7.87 33.47
C HIS A 140 9.11 7.75 32.08
N ARG A 141 8.27 6.74 31.86
CA ARG A 141 7.72 6.40 30.53
C ARG A 141 6.19 6.27 30.50
N ARG A 142 5.52 6.92 31.43
CA ARG A 142 4.06 6.84 31.59
C ARG A 142 3.32 7.89 30.74
N PRO A 143 2.02 7.68 30.43
CA PRO A 143 1.27 8.55 29.51
C PRO A 143 0.87 9.93 30.08
N GLY A 144 1.04 10.19 31.35
CA GLY A 144 0.66 11.45 31.99
C GLY A 144 -0.80 11.52 32.43
N SER A 145 -1.30 12.74 32.64
CA SER A 145 -2.69 12.97 33.06
C SER A 145 -3.70 12.34 32.07
N MET A 146 -4.76 11.75 32.64
CA MET A 146 -5.87 11.17 31.85
C MET A 146 -6.95 12.21 31.48
N GLY A 147 -6.87 13.41 32.01
CA GLY A 147 -7.82 14.50 31.75
C GLY A 147 -8.39 15.10 33.04
N PRO A 148 -9.32 16.06 32.92
CA PRO A 148 -9.99 16.68 34.06
C PRO A 148 -11.01 15.72 34.70
N VAL A 149 -11.38 16.00 35.96
CA VAL A 149 -12.31 15.17 36.76
C VAL A 149 -13.76 15.32 36.28
N ALA A 150 -14.18 16.52 35.93
CA ALA A 150 -15.58 16.85 35.59
C ALA A 150 -16.23 15.95 34.51
N PRO A 151 -15.54 15.52 33.45
CA PRO A 151 -16.12 14.65 32.43
C PRO A 151 -16.38 13.21 32.86
N ASN A 152 -15.85 12.76 34.01
CA ASN A 152 -15.96 11.38 34.51
C ASN A 152 -15.55 10.29 33.51
N ARG A 153 -14.74 10.63 32.50
CA ARG A 153 -14.25 9.72 31.46
C ARG A 153 -12.94 10.22 30.83
N VAL A 154 -12.20 9.31 30.23
CA VAL A 154 -11.09 9.68 29.35
C VAL A 154 -11.65 9.97 27.96
N PHE A 155 -11.32 11.12 27.37
CA PHE A 155 -11.80 11.50 26.06
C PHE A 155 -11.30 10.54 24.96
N LYS A 156 -12.13 10.35 23.95
CA LYS A 156 -11.72 9.64 22.74
C LYS A 156 -10.50 10.32 22.11
N GLN A 157 -9.69 9.58 21.36
CA GLN A 157 -8.46 10.05 20.71
C GLN A 157 -7.33 10.48 21.68
N LYS A 158 -7.45 10.24 22.98
CA LYS A 158 -6.32 10.40 23.91
C LYS A 158 -5.14 9.53 23.47
N ASN A 159 -3.95 10.14 23.38
CA ASN A 159 -2.72 9.45 23.01
C ASN A 159 -2.28 8.46 24.10
N LEU A 160 -2.65 7.21 23.96
CA LEU A 160 -2.36 6.12 24.91
C LEU A 160 -1.49 5.04 24.25
N PRO A 161 -0.85 4.15 25.06
CA PRO A 161 -0.17 2.97 24.55
C PRO A 161 -1.11 2.11 23.74
N GLY A 162 -0.58 1.35 22.79
CA GLY A 162 -1.38 0.44 21.96
C GLY A 162 -0.61 -0.09 20.76
N GLN A 163 -1.31 -0.81 19.91
CA GLN A 163 -0.75 -1.34 18.69
C GLN A 163 -0.18 -0.22 17.81
N MET A 164 1.04 -0.41 17.32
CA MET A 164 1.72 0.46 16.38
C MET A 164 2.09 -0.30 15.12
N GLY A 165 1.91 0.33 13.97
CA GLY A 165 2.13 -0.31 12.67
C GLY A 165 1.08 -1.37 12.33
N GLY A 166 1.25 -2.03 11.19
CA GLY A 166 0.23 -2.93 10.62
C GLY A 166 -0.95 -2.21 10.01
N ASN A 167 -0.86 -0.90 9.81
CA ASN A 167 -1.90 -0.06 9.22
C ASN A 167 -1.66 0.11 7.71
N VAL A 168 -2.74 0.24 6.96
CA VAL A 168 -2.70 0.66 5.56
C VAL A 168 -2.33 2.14 5.50
N VAL A 169 -1.29 2.47 4.74
CA VAL A 169 -0.80 3.84 4.55
C VAL A 169 -0.54 4.05 3.06
N THR A 170 -0.90 5.22 2.56
CA THR A 170 -0.57 5.66 1.19
C THR A 170 0.47 6.77 1.27
N ILE A 171 1.57 6.61 0.55
CA ILE A 171 2.54 7.67 0.29
C ILE A 171 2.21 8.23 -1.07
N GLN A 172 1.97 9.53 -1.11
CA GLN A 172 1.54 10.25 -2.31
C GLN A 172 2.70 10.91 -3.02
N ASN A 173 2.51 11.19 -4.31
CA ASN A 173 3.43 11.97 -5.15
C ASN A 173 4.84 11.40 -5.20
N LEU A 174 4.97 10.10 -5.40
CA LEU A 174 6.25 9.45 -5.68
C LEU A 174 6.48 9.42 -7.19
N GLU A 175 7.70 9.69 -7.61
CA GLU A 175 8.13 9.70 -9.00
C GLU A 175 8.63 8.30 -9.43
N ILE A 176 8.24 7.84 -10.62
CA ILE A 176 8.81 6.64 -11.23
C ILE A 176 10.11 7.02 -11.91
N VAL A 177 11.22 6.43 -11.45
CA VAL A 177 12.55 6.70 -11.98
C VAL A 177 12.82 5.84 -13.23
N LYS A 178 12.38 4.59 -13.20
CA LYS A 178 12.60 3.65 -14.31
C LYS A 178 11.52 2.57 -14.33
N VAL A 179 11.15 2.16 -15.55
CA VAL A 179 10.26 1.03 -15.84
C VAL A 179 11.05 -0.03 -16.58
N ASP A 180 11.12 -1.25 -16.06
CA ASP A 180 11.73 -2.42 -16.70
C ASP A 180 10.63 -3.41 -17.07
N ALA A 181 10.21 -3.39 -18.33
CA ALA A 181 9.14 -4.23 -18.84
C ALA A 181 9.56 -5.71 -18.93
N GLU A 182 10.83 -6.00 -19.20
CA GLU A 182 11.32 -7.38 -19.35
C GLU A 182 11.28 -8.13 -18.04
N ARG A 183 11.63 -7.44 -16.93
CA ARG A 183 11.67 -8.01 -15.58
C ARG A 183 10.42 -7.69 -14.77
N ASN A 184 9.45 -6.97 -15.32
CA ASN A 184 8.26 -6.49 -14.63
C ASN A 184 8.57 -5.68 -13.36
N LEU A 185 9.54 -4.78 -13.42
CA LEU A 185 9.99 -3.96 -12.31
C LEU A 185 9.62 -2.48 -12.49
N LEU A 186 9.18 -1.88 -11.40
CA LEU A 186 9.02 -0.44 -11.25
C LEU A 186 10.01 0.08 -10.21
N LEU A 187 10.81 1.06 -10.56
CA LEU A 187 11.71 1.76 -9.66
C LEU A 187 11.07 3.09 -9.26
N VAL A 188 10.63 3.18 -8.02
CA VAL A 188 9.96 4.37 -7.48
C VAL A 188 10.90 5.11 -6.55
N LYS A 189 11.05 6.42 -6.73
CA LYS A 189 11.91 7.31 -5.93
C LYS A 189 11.44 7.35 -4.47
N GLY A 190 12.36 7.08 -3.56
CA GLY A 190 12.11 7.13 -2.13
C GLY A 190 11.62 5.81 -1.52
N ASN A 191 11.00 5.91 -0.35
CA ASN A 191 10.54 4.75 0.41
C ASN A 191 9.05 4.47 0.18
N VAL A 192 8.69 3.19 0.22
CA VAL A 192 7.28 2.75 0.20
C VAL A 192 6.95 1.95 1.47
N PRO A 193 5.67 1.93 1.91
CA PRO A 193 5.29 1.24 3.13
C PRO A 193 5.49 -0.28 3.02
N GLY A 194 5.71 -0.92 4.14
CA GLY A 194 5.77 -2.37 4.26
C GLY A 194 7.18 -2.98 4.34
N SER A 195 7.20 -4.27 4.60
CA SER A 195 8.41 -5.10 4.62
C SER A 195 8.78 -5.56 3.20
N LYS A 196 9.95 -6.19 3.03
CA LYS A 196 10.26 -6.95 1.81
C LYS A 196 9.17 -7.99 1.57
N LYS A 197 8.80 -8.21 0.33
CA LYS A 197 7.72 -9.10 -0.14
C LYS A 197 6.30 -8.67 0.28
N ALA A 198 6.10 -7.47 0.85
CA ALA A 198 4.76 -6.95 1.14
C ALA A 198 4.02 -6.60 -0.16
N LEU A 199 2.69 -6.86 -0.16
CA LEU A 199 1.82 -6.40 -1.23
C LEU A 199 1.75 -4.88 -1.24
N ILE A 200 1.86 -4.30 -2.43
CA ILE A 200 1.77 -2.87 -2.69
C ILE A 200 0.77 -2.64 -3.81
N THR A 201 0.00 -1.59 -3.68
CA THR A 201 -0.86 -1.07 -4.75
C THR A 201 -0.27 0.24 -5.23
N VAL A 202 0.08 0.32 -6.51
CA VAL A 202 0.56 1.53 -7.17
C VAL A 202 -0.59 2.10 -8.01
N LYS A 203 -0.88 3.38 -7.87
CA LYS A 203 -1.90 4.09 -8.63
C LYS A 203 -1.32 5.39 -9.17
N SER A 204 -1.87 5.91 -10.26
CA SER A 204 -1.54 7.28 -10.69
C SER A 204 -1.85 8.28 -9.57
N GLY A 205 -0.99 9.27 -9.38
CA GLY A 205 -1.14 10.28 -8.34
C GLY A 205 -2.42 11.12 -8.51
N ILE A 206 -3.20 11.25 -7.44
CA ILE A 206 -4.43 12.06 -7.46
C ILE A 206 -4.11 13.56 -7.59
N LYS A 207 -2.95 13.98 -7.08
CA LYS A 207 -2.48 15.37 -7.08
C LYS A 207 -1.45 15.67 -8.18
N ALA A 208 -1.14 14.69 -9.01
CA ALA A 208 -0.30 14.89 -10.19
C ALA A 208 -1.18 15.54 -11.27
N ASN A 209 -1.00 16.82 -11.47
CA ASN A 209 -1.51 17.55 -12.63
C ASN A 209 -0.41 17.71 -13.66
#